data_971047957ddebffeb5c93aa927357793
#
_entry.id   971047957ddebffeb5c93aa927357793
#
_cell.length_a   1.000
_cell.length_b   1.000
_cell.length_c   1.000
_cell.angle_alpha   90.00
_cell.angle_beta   90.00
_cell.angle_gamma   90.00
#
_symmetry.space_group_name_H-M   'P 1'
#
loop_
_entity.id
_entity.type
_entity.pdbx_description
1 polymer ?
#
loop_
_entity_poly.entity_id
_entity_poly.type
_entity_poly.pdbx_seq_one_letter_code
_entity_poly.pdbx_strand_id
1 'polypeptide(L)'
;MKKFTTRYIAAAASLAMAGMAGTAHAADSVNVAFFLEWATPNQIAKVDKAYDDAMGVDVNWTDFSTGVQMTEAMLAGDIDIAYSQGLAPFVTAIQQGAPLKMVSIAVVYEANDCFVANSLGINSSNASELEGKTVAVPLNTMADFSFRKQMAALDVDIDTMTIVDQVPADGAVSLADGSVDMACIFGGASAKAAGEVGTPIMSTQEKSEAGIGSFDVVSVTESFARENPD
;
A
#
# COMPACT_ATOMS: atom_id res chain seq x y z
N MET A 1 -82.09 -38.20 -2.07
CA MET A 1 -81.13 -37.29 -1.41
C MET A 1 -79.82 -38.07 -1.27
N LYS A 2 -78.83 -37.80 -2.13
CA LYS A 2 -77.53 -38.47 -2.17
C LYS A 2 -76.54 -37.64 -1.39
N LYS A 3 -75.86 -38.18 -0.39
CA LYS A 3 -74.80 -37.59 0.40
C LYS A 3 -73.51 -37.74 -0.37
N PHE A 4 -72.87 -36.66 -0.76
CA PHE A 4 -71.50 -36.65 -1.28
C PHE A 4 -70.52 -36.58 -0.09
N THR A 5 -69.67 -37.57 0.03
CA THR A 5 -68.56 -37.61 0.96
C THR A 5 -67.29 -37.13 0.25
N THR A 6 -66.78 -35.96 0.62
CA THR A 6 -65.56 -35.41 0.08
C THR A 6 -64.37 -36.01 0.86
N ARG A 7 -63.51 -36.75 0.18
CA ARG A 7 -62.22 -37.25 0.72
C ARG A 7 -61.15 -36.19 0.46
N TYR A 8 -60.60 -35.64 1.51
CA TYR A 8 -59.37 -34.84 1.47
C TYR A 8 -58.15 -35.74 1.36
N ILE A 9 -57.43 -35.62 0.23
CA ILE A 9 -56.12 -36.22 0.05
C ILE A 9 -55.12 -35.15 0.46
N ALA A 10 -54.47 -35.34 1.63
CA ALA A 10 -53.36 -34.52 2.07
C ALA A 10 -52.08 -35.01 1.34
N ALA A 11 -51.61 -34.25 0.36
CA ALA A 11 -50.33 -34.45 -0.27
C ALA A 11 -49.26 -33.77 0.59
N ALA A 12 -48.46 -34.57 1.31
CA ALA A 12 -47.27 -34.10 2.01
C ALA A 12 -46.15 -33.86 0.98
N ALA A 13 -45.90 -32.61 0.65
CA ALA A 13 -44.73 -32.20 -0.15
C ALA A 13 -43.53 -32.11 0.79
N SER A 14 -42.69 -33.13 0.78
CA SER A 14 -41.38 -33.10 1.41
C SER A 14 -40.44 -32.23 0.59
N LEU A 15 -40.20 -30.97 0.98
CA LEU A 15 -39.10 -30.15 0.44
C LEU A 15 -37.77 -30.77 0.95
N ALA A 16 -37.11 -31.50 0.10
CA ALA A 16 -35.69 -31.82 0.28
C ALA A 16 -34.91 -30.55 -0.02
N MET A 17 -34.50 -29.79 1.02
CA MET A 17 -33.43 -28.81 0.91
C MET A 17 -32.12 -29.60 0.72
N ALA A 18 -31.73 -29.81 -0.52
CA ALA A 18 -30.36 -30.17 -0.84
C ALA A 18 -29.49 -28.96 -0.49
N GLY A 19 -28.81 -29.04 0.64
CA GLY A 19 -27.76 -28.09 0.98
C GLY A 19 -26.71 -28.14 -0.14
N MET A 20 -26.66 -27.11 -0.97
CA MET A 20 -25.47 -26.84 -1.78
C MET A 20 -24.35 -26.45 -0.80
N ALA A 21 -23.64 -27.44 -0.30
CA ALA A 21 -22.28 -27.20 0.17
C ALA A 21 -21.50 -26.79 -1.08
N GLY A 22 -21.38 -25.48 -1.31
CA GLY A 22 -20.44 -24.95 -2.29
C GLY A 22 -19.07 -25.47 -1.87
N THR A 23 -18.48 -26.35 -2.67
CA THR A 23 -17.06 -26.65 -2.56
C THR A 23 -16.36 -25.33 -2.81
N ALA A 24 -15.72 -24.75 -1.79
CA ALA A 24 -14.77 -23.68 -2.00
C ALA A 24 -13.72 -24.25 -2.97
N HIS A 25 -13.74 -23.82 -4.23
CA HIS A 25 -12.63 -24.09 -5.13
C HIS A 25 -11.51 -23.15 -4.68
N ALA A 26 -10.39 -23.70 -4.26
CA ALA A 26 -9.17 -22.95 -4.11
C ALA A 26 -8.91 -22.23 -5.45
N ALA A 27 -8.43 -21.00 -5.40
CA ALA A 27 -8.08 -20.26 -6.61
C ALA A 27 -7.04 -21.06 -7.42
N ASP A 28 -7.18 -21.10 -8.75
CA ASP A 28 -6.20 -21.77 -9.62
C ASP A 28 -4.86 -21.00 -9.65
N SER A 29 -4.88 -19.71 -9.30
CA SER A 29 -3.70 -18.85 -9.16
C SER A 29 -4.01 -17.70 -8.19
N VAL A 30 -2.97 -17.07 -7.65
CA VAL A 30 -3.05 -15.90 -6.77
C VAL A 30 -2.28 -14.74 -7.37
N ASN A 31 -2.92 -13.57 -7.47
CA ASN A 31 -2.30 -12.37 -8.04
C ASN A 31 -1.84 -11.45 -6.90
N VAL A 32 -0.53 -11.22 -6.82
CA VAL A 32 0.12 -10.50 -5.72
C VAL A 32 0.78 -9.23 -6.23
N ALA A 33 0.43 -8.09 -5.64
CA ALA A 33 1.11 -6.82 -5.85
C ALA A 33 2.36 -6.71 -4.97
N PHE A 34 3.43 -6.12 -5.49
CA PHE A 34 4.65 -5.86 -4.74
C PHE A 34 5.36 -4.59 -5.25
N PHE A 35 6.37 -4.11 -4.51
CA PHE A 35 7.26 -3.04 -4.96
C PHE A 35 8.61 -3.62 -5.40
N LEU A 36 9.03 -3.35 -6.64
CA LEU A 36 10.30 -3.83 -7.17
C LEU A 36 11.51 -3.19 -6.45
N GLU A 37 11.41 -1.91 -6.14
CA GLU A 37 12.50 -1.16 -5.48
C GLU A 37 12.52 -1.30 -3.94
N TRP A 38 11.54 -1.98 -3.34
CA TRP A 38 11.44 -2.15 -1.89
C TRP A 38 11.93 -3.54 -1.48
N ALA A 39 13.17 -3.60 -1.03
CA ALA A 39 13.89 -4.85 -0.74
C ALA A 39 13.40 -5.52 0.56
N THR A 40 12.23 -6.16 0.50
CA THR A 40 11.68 -6.96 1.60
C THR A 40 12.04 -8.45 1.45
N PRO A 41 12.02 -9.24 2.54
CA PRO A 41 12.42 -10.66 2.51
C PRO A 41 11.60 -11.53 1.54
N ASN A 42 10.34 -11.16 1.25
CA ASN A 42 9.48 -11.86 0.29
C ASN A 42 10.06 -11.90 -1.13
N GLN A 43 10.94 -10.96 -1.49
CA GLN A 43 11.56 -10.94 -2.82
C GLN A 43 12.40 -12.21 -3.07
N ILE A 44 13.05 -12.76 -2.05
CA ILE A 44 13.78 -14.03 -2.14
C ILE A 44 12.79 -15.18 -2.36
N ALA A 45 11.78 -15.29 -1.52
CA ALA A 45 10.76 -16.33 -1.61
C ALA A 45 9.98 -16.28 -2.94
N LYS A 46 9.76 -15.08 -3.50
CA LYS A 46 9.19 -14.87 -4.84
C LYS A 46 10.08 -15.48 -5.93
N VAL A 47 11.39 -15.18 -5.90
CA VAL A 47 12.34 -15.70 -6.91
C VAL A 47 12.47 -17.21 -6.82
N ASP A 48 12.51 -17.75 -5.61
CA ASP A 48 12.63 -19.18 -5.33
C ASP A 48 11.31 -19.95 -5.52
N LYS A 49 10.21 -19.26 -5.87
CA LYS A 49 8.85 -19.83 -5.97
C LYS A 49 8.36 -20.53 -4.71
N ALA A 50 8.87 -20.11 -3.55
CA ALA A 50 8.52 -20.73 -2.28
C ALA A 50 7.03 -20.60 -1.91
N TYR A 51 6.37 -19.54 -2.38
CA TYR A 51 4.93 -19.36 -2.21
C TYR A 51 4.12 -20.30 -3.12
N ASP A 52 4.52 -20.45 -4.39
CA ASP A 52 3.91 -21.38 -5.32
C ASP A 52 3.96 -22.81 -4.77
N ASP A 53 5.13 -23.24 -4.30
CA ASP A 53 5.34 -24.56 -3.71
C ASP A 53 4.52 -24.76 -2.41
N ALA A 54 4.45 -23.74 -1.55
CA ALA A 54 3.75 -23.85 -0.28
C ALA A 54 2.22 -23.85 -0.44
N MET A 55 1.70 -23.09 -1.39
CA MET A 55 0.27 -22.95 -1.65
C MET A 55 -0.26 -23.99 -2.65
N GLY A 56 0.62 -24.57 -3.45
CA GLY A 56 0.26 -25.53 -4.51
C GLY A 56 -0.48 -24.91 -5.69
N VAL A 57 -0.36 -23.59 -5.89
CA VAL A 57 -0.95 -22.81 -6.98
C VAL A 57 0.08 -21.84 -7.55
N ASP A 58 -0.14 -21.38 -8.78
CA ASP A 58 0.71 -20.35 -9.37
C ASP A 58 0.51 -19.00 -8.68
N VAL A 59 1.61 -18.34 -8.28
CA VAL A 59 1.60 -16.99 -7.72
C VAL A 59 2.12 -15.99 -8.75
N ASN A 60 1.21 -15.15 -9.24
CA ASN A 60 1.51 -14.12 -10.24
C ASN A 60 1.87 -12.82 -9.54
N TRP A 61 3.08 -12.29 -9.78
CA TRP A 61 3.57 -11.08 -9.16
C TRP A 61 3.52 -9.91 -10.13
N THR A 62 2.88 -8.81 -9.71
CA THR A 62 2.82 -7.55 -10.46
C THR A 62 3.44 -6.43 -9.64
N ASP A 63 4.40 -5.71 -10.21
CA ASP A 63 5.02 -4.56 -9.56
C ASP A 63 4.19 -3.28 -9.71
N PHE A 64 4.25 -2.44 -8.69
CA PHE A 64 3.58 -1.14 -8.65
C PHE A 64 4.54 -0.07 -8.13
N SER A 65 4.32 1.17 -8.56
CA SER A 65 5.12 2.32 -8.10
C SER A 65 4.64 2.87 -6.77
N THR A 66 3.35 2.68 -6.41
CA THR A 66 2.77 3.19 -5.15
C THR A 66 1.73 2.24 -4.56
N GLY A 67 1.52 2.33 -3.24
CA GLY A 67 0.46 1.57 -2.56
C GLY A 67 -0.96 2.01 -2.93
N VAL A 68 -1.12 3.22 -3.47
CA VAL A 68 -2.40 3.71 -4.02
C VAL A 68 -2.75 2.90 -5.27
N GLN A 69 -1.81 2.72 -6.19
CA GLN A 69 -2.00 1.90 -7.39
C GLN A 69 -2.29 0.43 -7.06
N MET A 70 -1.64 -0.13 -6.01
CA MET A 70 -1.99 -1.48 -5.52
C MET A 70 -3.46 -1.55 -5.08
N THR A 71 -3.94 -0.54 -4.32
CA THR A 71 -5.34 -0.47 -3.90
C THR A 71 -6.29 -0.42 -5.09
N GLU A 72 -5.99 0.41 -6.09
CA GLU A 72 -6.79 0.54 -7.30
C GLU A 72 -6.89 -0.79 -8.06
N ALA A 73 -5.77 -1.51 -8.21
CA ALA A 73 -5.74 -2.83 -8.84
C ALA A 73 -6.52 -3.90 -8.03
N MET A 74 -6.44 -3.84 -6.69
CA MET A 74 -7.25 -4.72 -5.83
C MET A 74 -8.75 -4.45 -5.98
N LEU A 75 -9.15 -3.18 -6.04
CA LEU A 75 -10.56 -2.80 -6.22
C LEU A 75 -11.07 -3.12 -7.63
N ALA A 76 -10.20 -3.12 -8.64
CA ALA A 76 -10.51 -3.55 -9.99
C ALA A 76 -10.67 -5.08 -10.12
N GLY A 77 -10.16 -5.85 -9.13
CA GLY A 77 -10.18 -7.30 -9.13
C GLY A 77 -8.98 -7.95 -9.86
N ASP A 78 -7.95 -7.15 -10.19
CA ASP A 78 -6.74 -7.62 -10.86
C ASP A 78 -5.72 -8.21 -9.87
N ILE A 79 -5.79 -7.82 -8.60
CA ILE A 79 -4.89 -8.21 -7.51
C ILE A 79 -5.71 -8.74 -6.33
N ASP A 80 -5.30 -9.88 -5.80
CA ASP A 80 -5.89 -10.54 -4.64
C ASP A 80 -5.23 -10.11 -3.33
N ILE A 81 -3.89 -10.01 -3.35
CA ILE A 81 -3.04 -9.72 -2.19
C ILE A 81 -2.08 -8.58 -2.53
N ALA A 82 -1.99 -7.56 -1.68
CA ALA A 82 -0.94 -6.56 -1.75
C ALA A 82 0.10 -6.82 -0.67
N TYR A 83 1.33 -7.10 -1.07
CA TYR A 83 2.45 -7.31 -0.15
C TYR A 83 3.23 -6.02 0.03
N SER A 84 3.43 -5.63 1.30
CA SER A 84 4.15 -4.41 1.69
C SER A 84 3.47 -3.12 1.23
N GLN A 85 2.12 -3.12 1.16
CA GLN A 85 1.37 -1.88 0.99
C GLN A 85 1.57 -0.98 2.21
N GLY A 86 1.92 0.29 2.01
CA GLY A 86 2.07 1.23 3.11
C GLY A 86 0.79 1.40 3.92
N LEU A 87 0.91 1.61 5.23
CA LEU A 87 -0.25 1.78 6.11
C LEU A 87 -1.15 2.94 5.69
N ALA A 88 -0.59 4.07 5.26
CA ALA A 88 -1.39 5.25 4.90
C ALA A 88 -2.34 4.99 3.72
N PRO A 89 -1.90 4.46 2.56
CA PRO A 89 -2.82 4.15 1.47
C PRO A 89 -3.84 3.07 1.86
N PHE A 90 -3.47 2.07 2.66
CA PHE A 90 -4.39 1.06 3.16
C PHE A 90 -5.50 1.69 4.04
N VAL A 91 -5.13 2.49 5.04
CA VAL A 91 -6.10 3.14 5.95
C VAL A 91 -7.01 4.11 5.19
N THR A 92 -6.46 4.87 4.26
CA THR A 92 -7.26 5.78 3.41
C THR A 92 -8.30 5.00 2.61
N ALA A 93 -7.93 3.88 2.01
CA ALA A 93 -8.85 3.02 1.27
C ALA A 93 -9.96 2.46 2.18
N ILE A 94 -9.63 1.95 3.37
CA ILE A 94 -10.62 1.46 4.34
C ILE A 94 -11.58 2.56 4.78
N GLN A 95 -11.08 3.76 5.04
CA GLN A 95 -11.94 4.90 5.42
C GLN A 95 -12.92 5.30 4.29
N GLN A 96 -12.55 5.04 3.05
CA GLN A 96 -13.42 5.24 1.88
C GLN A 96 -14.35 4.05 1.60
N GLY A 97 -14.31 3.02 2.44
CA GLY A 97 -15.18 1.84 2.34
C GLY A 97 -14.65 0.74 1.44
N ALA A 98 -13.35 0.73 1.11
CA ALA A 98 -12.75 -0.36 0.34
C ALA A 98 -12.87 -1.70 1.09
N PRO A 99 -13.33 -2.78 0.42
CA PRO A 99 -13.51 -4.10 1.04
C PRO A 99 -12.17 -4.84 1.14
N LEU A 100 -11.25 -4.31 1.93
CA LEU A 100 -9.92 -4.84 2.15
C LEU A 100 -9.73 -5.24 3.61
N LYS A 101 -8.84 -6.21 3.85
CA LYS A 101 -8.43 -6.65 5.19
C LYS A 101 -6.91 -6.67 5.29
N MET A 102 -6.39 -6.20 6.41
CA MET A 102 -5.01 -6.45 6.80
C MET A 102 -4.92 -7.86 7.40
N VAL A 103 -3.97 -8.66 6.91
CA VAL A 103 -3.72 -10.02 7.40
C VAL A 103 -2.42 -10.14 8.17
N SER A 104 -1.44 -9.30 7.87
CA SER A 104 -0.20 -9.23 8.65
C SER A 104 0.53 -7.90 8.47
N ILE A 105 1.56 -7.67 9.30
CA ILE A 105 2.56 -6.63 9.09
C ILE A 105 3.68 -7.24 8.23
N ALA A 106 3.98 -6.60 7.10
CA ALA A 106 5.01 -7.04 6.18
C ALA A 106 6.41 -6.63 6.67
N VAL A 107 6.56 -5.38 7.08
CA VAL A 107 7.81 -4.78 7.52
C VAL A 107 7.55 -3.59 8.45
N VAL A 108 8.41 -3.42 9.44
CA VAL A 108 8.46 -2.23 10.30
C VAL A 108 9.74 -1.47 9.93
N TYR A 109 9.62 -0.17 9.72
CA TYR A 109 10.74 0.67 9.31
C TYR A 109 10.59 2.09 9.85
N GLU A 110 11.69 2.83 9.79
CA GLU A 110 11.69 4.26 10.02
C GLU A 110 11.02 4.99 8.86
N ALA A 111 10.63 6.24 9.10
CA ALA A 111 9.94 7.03 8.08
C ALA A 111 10.79 7.22 6.82
N ASN A 112 10.12 7.32 5.69
CA ASN A 112 10.74 7.62 4.40
C ASN A 112 11.50 8.95 4.44
N ASP A 113 12.56 9.06 3.66
CA ASP A 113 13.38 10.26 3.59
C ASP A 113 12.78 11.30 2.65
N CYS A 114 12.92 12.56 3.05
CA CYS A 114 12.71 13.71 2.20
C CYS A 114 14.08 14.36 1.94
N PHE A 115 14.56 14.28 0.71
CA PHE A 115 15.85 14.79 0.28
C PHE A 115 15.72 16.24 -0.18
N VAL A 116 16.48 17.13 0.41
CA VAL A 116 16.59 18.53 -0.02
C VAL A 116 17.80 18.68 -0.92
N ALA A 117 17.65 19.42 -2.03
CA ALA A 117 18.76 19.67 -2.95
C ALA A 117 19.97 20.28 -2.22
N ASN A 118 21.14 19.68 -2.40
CA ASN A 118 22.38 20.12 -1.72
C ASN A 118 22.74 21.58 -2.03
N SER A 119 22.34 22.08 -3.22
CA SER A 119 22.58 23.46 -3.63
C SER A 119 21.90 24.52 -2.77
N LEU A 120 20.87 24.14 -2.00
CA LEU A 120 20.14 25.05 -1.14
C LEU A 120 20.79 25.22 0.25
N GLY A 121 21.57 24.24 0.71
CA GLY A 121 22.19 24.29 2.06
C GLY A 121 21.21 24.21 3.20
N ILE A 122 19.96 23.76 2.95
CA ILE A 122 18.91 23.65 3.95
C ILE A 122 19.05 22.30 4.68
N ASN A 123 18.88 22.32 6.00
CA ASN A 123 18.91 21.17 6.89
C ASN A 123 17.92 21.38 8.05
N SER A 124 17.84 20.45 9.00
CA SER A 124 16.90 20.54 10.13
C SER A 124 17.01 21.81 10.98
N SER A 125 18.19 22.45 11.01
CA SER A 125 18.40 23.66 11.82
C SER A 125 17.89 24.96 11.16
N ASN A 126 17.71 24.97 9.86
CA ASN A 126 17.19 26.11 9.09
C ASN A 126 16.00 25.71 8.19
N ALA A 127 15.23 24.70 8.61
CA ALA A 127 14.15 24.10 7.83
C ALA A 127 13.04 25.08 7.42
N SER A 128 12.85 26.20 8.13
CA SER A 128 11.90 27.26 7.73
C SER A 128 12.21 27.85 6.35
N GLU A 129 13.43 27.71 5.83
CA GLU A 129 13.78 28.12 4.46
C GLU A 129 13.15 27.22 3.38
N LEU A 130 12.51 26.10 3.75
CA LEU A 130 11.67 25.29 2.87
C LEU A 130 10.32 25.95 2.53
N GLU A 131 9.88 26.91 3.31
CA GLU A 131 8.66 27.67 3.02
C GLU A 131 8.77 28.36 1.64
N GLY A 132 7.73 28.22 0.84
CA GLY A 132 7.69 28.70 -0.53
C GLY A 132 8.43 27.83 -1.57
N LYS A 133 9.08 26.73 -1.13
CA LYS A 133 9.80 25.81 -2.02
C LYS A 133 8.86 24.80 -2.69
N THR A 134 9.36 24.15 -3.73
CA THR A 134 8.64 23.09 -4.45
C THR A 134 9.11 21.72 -3.98
N VAL A 135 8.17 20.84 -3.65
CA VAL A 135 8.46 19.47 -3.20
C VAL A 135 7.72 18.43 -4.03
N ALA A 136 8.42 17.40 -4.48
CA ALA A 136 7.84 16.21 -5.08
C ALA A 136 7.48 15.20 -3.96
N VAL A 137 6.22 14.79 -3.92
CA VAL A 137 5.70 13.84 -2.92
C VAL A 137 4.73 12.89 -3.60
N PRO A 138 4.88 11.56 -3.48
CA PRO A 138 3.84 10.63 -3.93
C PRO A 138 2.66 10.69 -2.94
N LEU A 139 1.63 11.45 -3.30
CA LEU A 139 0.51 11.76 -2.42
C LEU A 139 -0.26 10.52 -1.94
N ASN A 140 -0.81 10.62 -0.73
CA ASN A 140 -1.55 9.54 -0.06
C ASN A 140 -0.73 8.26 0.19
N THR A 141 0.59 8.33 0.13
CA THR A 141 1.51 7.23 0.47
C THR A 141 2.14 7.42 1.85
N MET A 142 2.99 6.47 2.25
CA MET A 142 3.80 6.61 3.45
C MET A 142 4.84 7.73 3.35
N ALA A 143 5.32 8.06 2.15
CA ALA A 143 6.20 9.21 1.94
C ALA A 143 5.48 10.54 2.17
N ASP A 144 4.21 10.67 1.76
CA ASP A 144 3.38 11.84 2.09
C ASP A 144 3.13 11.96 3.61
N PHE A 145 2.79 10.85 4.26
CA PHE A 145 2.67 10.83 5.72
C PHE A 145 3.96 11.27 6.40
N SER A 146 5.11 10.71 5.97
CA SER A 146 6.42 11.04 6.50
C SER A 146 6.78 12.52 6.26
N PHE A 147 6.53 13.04 5.06
CA PHE A 147 6.71 14.45 4.71
C PHE A 147 5.97 15.37 5.69
N ARG A 148 4.66 15.16 5.85
CA ARG A 148 3.84 15.99 6.75
C ARG A 148 4.30 15.91 8.19
N LYS A 149 4.72 14.73 8.66
CA LYS A 149 5.25 14.55 10.01
C LYS A 149 6.60 15.24 10.21
N GLN A 150 7.50 15.13 9.24
CA GLN A 150 8.81 15.80 9.27
C GLN A 150 8.64 17.32 9.25
N MET A 151 7.80 17.87 8.37
CA MET A 151 7.55 19.30 8.32
C MET A 151 6.92 19.82 9.61
N ALA A 152 5.96 19.09 10.18
CA ALA A 152 5.37 19.46 11.47
C ALA A 152 6.38 19.39 12.63
N ALA A 153 7.30 18.43 12.63
CA ALA A 153 8.35 18.33 13.65
C ALA A 153 9.41 19.43 13.53
N LEU A 154 9.59 19.98 12.33
CA LEU A 154 10.53 21.07 12.02
C LEU A 154 9.86 22.46 12.03
N ASP A 155 8.58 22.54 12.38
CA ASP A 155 7.78 23.79 12.43
C ASP A 155 7.75 24.53 11.07
N VAL A 156 7.65 23.75 9.97
CA VAL A 156 7.56 24.25 8.59
C VAL A 156 6.09 24.28 8.15
N ASP A 157 5.64 25.45 7.68
CA ASP A 157 4.29 25.61 7.15
C ASP A 157 4.19 25.10 5.71
N ILE A 158 3.64 23.87 5.57
CA ILE A 158 3.48 23.21 4.27
C ILE A 158 2.46 23.90 3.35
N ASP A 159 1.56 24.73 3.87
CA ASP A 159 0.59 25.47 3.05
C ASP A 159 1.27 26.56 2.21
N THR A 160 2.49 26.93 2.56
CA THR A 160 3.33 27.86 1.78
C THR A 160 4.10 27.16 0.65
N MET A 161 4.22 25.84 0.70
CA MET A 161 4.99 25.04 -0.26
C MET A 161 4.17 24.68 -1.51
N THR A 162 4.85 24.49 -2.62
CA THR A 162 4.24 23.88 -3.83
C THR A 162 4.46 22.37 -3.80
N ILE A 163 3.40 21.60 -3.54
CA ILE A 163 3.47 20.13 -3.50
C ILE A 163 3.10 19.59 -4.89
N VAL A 164 4.01 18.81 -5.49
CA VAL A 164 3.83 18.14 -6.79
C VAL A 164 3.69 16.65 -6.55
N ASP A 165 2.59 16.06 -7.02
CA ASP A 165 2.37 14.62 -6.95
C ASP A 165 3.24 13.90 -7.98
N GLN A 166 4.24 13.17 -7.50
CA GLN A 166 5.16 12.39 -8.33
C GLN A 166 5.50 11.07 -7.68
N VAL A 167 5.57 9.99 -8.48
CA VAL A 167 6.11 8.72 -8.02
C VAL A 167 7.59 8.86 -7.67
N PRO A 168 8.16 7.98 -6.81
CA PRO A 168 9.52 8.15 -6.30
C PRO A 168 10.59 8.32 -7.37
N ALA A 169 10.52 7.56 -8.47
CA ALA A 169 11.50 7.64 -9.55
C ALA A 169 11.46 9.02 -10.26
N ASP A 170 10.27 9.54 -10.54
CA ASP A 170 10.10 10.86 -11.15
C ASP A 170 10.53 11.98 -10.21
N GLY A 171 10.21 11.85 -8.90
CA GLY A 171 10.66 12.79 -7.87
C GLY A 171 12.19 12.86 -7.76
N ALA A 172 12.89 11.71 -7.86
CA ALA A 172 14.34 11.67 -7.87
C ALA A 172 14.94 12.38 -9.11
N VAL A 173 14.33 12.20 -10.29
CA VAL A 173 14.73 12.90 -11.53
C VAL A 173 14.49 14.40 -11.39
N SER A 174 13.31 14.81 -10.91
CA SER A 174 12.97 16.24 -10.73
C SER A 174 13.87 16.94 -9.71
N LEU A 175 14.34 16.21 -8.67
CA LEU A 175 15.33 16.75 -7.74
C LEU A 175 16.69 16.92 -8.41
N ALA A 176 17.10 15.95 -9.24
CA ALA A 176 18.39 15.96 -9.92
C ALA A 176 18.49 17.04 -11.00
N ASP A 177 17.41 17.35 -11.72
CA ASP A 177 17.37 18.40 -12.75
C ASP A 177 17.02 19.78 -12.19
N GLY A 178 16.67 19.89 -10.91
CA GLY A 178 16.34 21.14 -10.23
C GLY A 178 14.91 21.63 -10.49
N SER A 179 14.01 20.77 -11.01
CA SER A 179 12.60 21.11 -11.18
C SER A 179 11.86 21.18 -9.85
N VAL A 180 12.38 20.51 -8.81
CA VAL A 180 11.92 20.62 -7.44
C VAL A 180 13.09 20.86 -6.48
N ASP A 181 12.80 21.51 -5.36
CA ASP A 181 13.76 21.82 -4.30
C ASP A 181 13.96 20.67 -3.31
N MET A 182 12.94 19.83 -3.15
CA MET A 182 12.91 18.69 -2.27
C MET A 182 12.11 17.55 -2.90
N ALA A 183 12.46 16.30 -2.57
CA ALA A 183 11.70 15.12 -2.97
C ALA A 183 11.60 14.12 -1.82
N CYS A 184 10.38 13.67 -1.50
CA CYS A 184 10.13 12.62 -0.50
C CYS A 184 10.01 11.28 -1.21
N ILE A 185 10.88 10.32 -0.89
CA ILE A 185 11.15 9.17 -1.73
C ILE A 185 11.18 7.89 -0.89
N PHE A 186 10.75 6.81 -1.50
CA PHE A 186 11.02 5.44 -1.05
C PHE A 186 11.55 4.62 -2.22
N GLY A 187 12.10 3.44 -1.91
CA GLY A 187 12.70 2.57 -2.90
C GLY A 187 14.22 2.76 -3.03
N GLY A 188 14.93 1.65 -3.23
CA GLY A 188 16.39 1.63 -3.16
C GLY A 188 17.07 2.42 -4.26
N ALA A 189 16.63 2.28 -5.52
CA ALA A 189 17.22 2.97 -6.66
C ALA A 189 16.90 4.47 -6.65
N SER A 190 15.63 4.82 -6.40
CA SER A 190 15.16 6.20 -6.33
C SER A 190 15.79 6.97 -5.16
N ALA A 191 15.87 6.38 -3.96
CA ALA A 191 16.52 7.00 -2.81
C ALA A 191 18.03 7.18 -3.02
N LYS A 192 18.69 6.22 -3.67
CA LYS A 192 20.10 6.36 -4.04
C LYS A 192 20.32 7.52 -5.00
N ALA A 193 19.51 7.63 -6.06
CA ALA A 193 19.62 8.71 -7.03
C ALA A 193 19.37 10.09 -6.38
N ALA A 194 18.36 10.21 -5.51
CA ALA A 194 18.12 11.44 -4.77
C ALA A 194 19.28 11.80 -3.82
N GLY A 195 19.89 10.80 -3.18
CA GLY A 195 21.03 11.00 -2.29
C GLY A 195 22.32 11.44 -2.98
N GLU A 196 22.43 11.32 -4.32
CA GLU A 196 23.57 11.84 -5.09
C GLU A 196 23.53 13.38 -5.19
N VAL A 197 22.34 13.98 -5.15
CA VAL A 197 22.11 15.42 -5.36
C VAL A 197 21.46 16.12 -4.17
N GLY A 198 20.94 15.38 -3.22
CA GLY A 198 20.24 15.88 -2.04
C GLY A 198 20.69 15.21 -0.76
N THR A 199 20.27 15.80 0.37
CA THR A 199 20.51 15.28 1.72
C THR A 199 19.18 15.16 2.45
N PRO A 200 18.90 14.08 3.20
CA PRO A 200 17.72 13.98 4.04
C PRO A 200 17.59 15.17 5.00
N ILE A 201 16.41 15.80 5.04
CA ILE A 201 16.15 16.97 5.89
C ILE A 201 16.21 16.60 7.38
N MET A 202 15.86 15.39 7.75
CA MET A 202 15.99 14.83 9.09
C MET A 202 16.79 13.53 9.02
N SER A 203 17.71 13.38 9.97
CA SER A 203 18.41 12.11 10.18
C SER A 203 17.46 11.04 10.73
N THR A 204 17.84 9.79 10.63
CA THR A 204 17.19 8.65 11.29
C THR A 204 16.93 8.88 12.77
N GLN A 205 17.93 9.43 13.49
CA GLN A 205 17.81 9.73 14.91
C GLN A 205 16.75 10.81 15.18
N GLU A 206 16.77 11.93 14.45
CA GLU A 206 15.77 13.01 14.59
C GLU A 206 14.35 12.51 14.31
N LYS A 207 14.16 11.68 13.27
CA LYS A 207 12.86 11.05 12.99
C LYS A 207 12.41 10.15 14.14
N SER A 208 13.30 9.33 14.68
CA SER A 208 13.02 8.45 15.81
C SER A 208 12.64 9.23 17.08
N GLU A 209 13.39 10.29 17.41
CA GLU A 209 13.12 11.16 18.54
C GLU A 209 11.79 11.91 18.41
N ALA A 210 11.40 12.26 17.18
CA ALA A 210 10.11 12.84 16.85
C ALA A 210 8.96 11.80 16.80
N GLY A 211 9.25 10.51 17.02
CA GLY A 211 8.26 9.44 16.95
C GLY A 211 7.71 9.18 15.54
N ILE A 212 8.49 9.49 14.52
CA ILE A 212 8.12 9.30 13.12
C ILE A 212 8.60 7.92 12.67
N GLY A 213 7.74 6.93 12.73
CA GLY A 213 8.00 5.57 12.29
C GLY A 213 6.81 5.03 11.50
N SER A 214 6.97 3.88 10.88
CA SER A 214 5.94 3.29 10.06
C SER A 214 6.05 1.78 9.93
N PHE A 215 5.05 1.19 9.31
CA PHE A 215 5.06 -0.19 8.87
C PHE A 215 4.22 -0.33 7.59
N ASP A 216 4.53 -1.38 6.85
CA ASP A 216 3.72 -1.80 5.73
C ASP A 216 2.93 -3.04 6.10
N VAL A 217 1.81 -3.22 5.43
CA VAL A 217 0.88 -4.31 5.67
C VAL A 217 0.84 -5.30 4.50
N VAL A 218 0.48 -6.53 4.80
CA VAL A 218 -0.06 -7.46 3.81
C VAL A 218 -1.56 -7.33 3.90
N SER A 219 -2.19 -6.96 2.79
CA SER A 219 -3.63 -6.80 2.68
C SER A 219 -4.21 -7.71 1.60
N VAL A 220 -5.47 -8.09 1.79
CA VAL A 220 -6.23 -8.96 0.88
C VAL A 220 -7.60 -8.34 0.60
N THR A 221 -8.21 -8.69 -0.52
CA THR A 221 -9.61 -8.36 -0.74
C THR A 221 -10.50 -9.21 0.16
N GLU A 222 -11.63 -8.67 0.64
CA GLU A 222 -12.56 -9.43 1.48
C GLU A 222 -13.18 -10.63 0.75
N SER A 223 -13.36 -10.52 -0.57
CA SER A 223 -13.83 -11.61 -1.42
C SER A 223 -12.84 -12.77 -1.42
N PHE A 224 -11.58 -12.48 -1.74
CA PHE A 224 -10.51 -13.48 -1.77
C PHE A 224 -10.34 -14.18 -0.41
N ALA A 225 -10.29 -13.41 0.69
CA ALA A 225 -10.16 -13.97 2.04
C ALA A 225 -11.34 -14.85 2.45
N ARG A 226 -12.56 -14.58 1.95
CA ARG A 226 -13.74 -15.39 2.23
C ARG A 226 -13.76 -16.70 1.42
N GLU A 227 -13.27 -16.64 0.18
CA GLU A 227 -13.26 -17.75 -0.76
C GLU A 227 -12.08 -18.70 -0.51
N ASN A 228 -11.00 -18.19 0.10
CA ASN A 228 -9.77 -18.91 0.41
C ASN A 228 -9.40 -18.72 1.90
N PRO A 229 -10.10 -19.39 2.84
CA PRO A 229 -9.95 -19.17 4.27
C PRO A 229 -8.72 -19.83 4.89
N ASP A 230 -8.03 -20.75 4.19
CA ASP A 230 -6.91 -21.59 4.67
C ASP A 230 -5.55 -20.96 4.46
#